data_8b7a38a3b37b4a4c45cc80133a4cc3ce
#
_entry.id   8b7a38a3b37b4a4c45cc80133a4cc3ce
#
_cell.length_a   1.000
_cell.length_b   1.000
_cell.length_c   1.000
_cell.angle_alpha   90.00
_cell.angle_beta   90.00
_cell.angle_gamma   90.00
#
_symmetry.space_group_name_H-M   'P 1'
#
loop_
_entity.id
_entity.type
_entity.pdbx_description
1 polymer ?
#
loop_
_entity_poly.entity_id
_entity_poly.type
_entity_poly.pdbx_seq_one_letter_code
_entity_poly.pdbx_strand_id
1 'polypeptide(L)'
;MSEADFTPEVRASAWWSGDSRLMAQGKAAQAILVKQGKMQPPDLSEVEAVQMGLKMQPIIARMAEDELGVRLKELDIAGTHPTEPWLRAHFDYVSEDNKFLVECKNYNERCINERLW
;
A
#
# COMPACT_ATOMS: atom_id res chain seq x y z
N MET A 1 1.74 -6.80 -8.08
CA MET A 1 2.54 -7.35 -6.95
C MET A 1 2.31 -8.83 -6.82
N SER A 2 3.34 -9.60 -6.61
CA SER A 2 3.20 -11.03 -6.40
C SER A 2 2.69 -11.35 -4.99
N GLU A 3 2.00 -12.48 -4.82
CA GLU A 3 1.55 -12.95 -3.50
C GLU A 3 2.70 -13.09 -2.51
N ALA A 4 3.90 -13.42 -2.99
CA ALA A 4 5.09 -13.57 -2.16
C ALA A 4 5.46 -12.30 -1.39
N ASP A 5 5.14 -11.13 -1.92
CA ASP A 5 5.43 -9.84 -1.27
C ASP A 5 4.47 -9.52 -0.11
N PHE A 6 3.45 -10.33 0.09
CA PHE A 6 2.46 -10.13 1.16
C PHE A 6 2.55 -11.14 2.29
N THR A 7 3.54 -12.04 2.26
CA THR A 7 3.68 -13.03 3.34
C THR A 7 4.05 -12.36 4.66
N PRO A 8 3.63 -12.93 5.81
CA PRO A 8 4.01 -12.39 7.11
C PRO A 8 5.51 -12.27 7.31
N GLU A 9 6.29 -13.20 6.75
CA GLU A 9 7.75 -13.20 6.82
C GLU A 9 8.35 -12.00 6.10
N VAL A 10 7.89 -11.73 4.89
CA VAL A 10 8.33 -10.58 4.10
C VAL A 10 7.94 -9.28 4.82
N ARG A 11 6.72 -9.18 5.33
CA ARG A 11 6.27 -8.00 6.06
C ARG A 11 7.06 -7.76 7.35
N ALA A 12 7.47 -8.82 8.03
CA ALA A 12 8.29 -8.71 9.24
C ALA A 12 9.74 -8.32 8.96
N SER A 13 10.24 -8.53 7.74
CA SER A 13 11.64 -8.33 7.36
C SER A 13 12.04 -6.89 7.11
N ALA A 14 11.07 -5.96 7.07
CA ALA A 14 11.32 -4.57 6.71
C ALA A 14 10.32 -3.63 7.37
N TRP A 15 10.59 -2.33 7.27
CA TRP A 15 9.64 -1.28 7.62
C TRP A 15 8.95 -0.81 6.34
N TRP A 16 7.64 -0.98 6.28
CA TRP A 16 6.81 -0.68 5.12
C TRP A 16 6.09 0.66 5.29
N SER A 17 5.60 1.22 4.20
CA SER A 17 4.82 2.46 4.22
C SER A 17 3.60 2.39 5.12
N GLY A 18 2.94 1.24 5.21
CA GLY A 18 1.85 1.00 6.15
C GLY A 18 2.27 1.10 7.62
N ASP A 19 3.50 0.71 7.94
CA ASP A 19 4.05 0.85 9.29
C ASP A 19 4.29 2.32 9.65
N SER A 20 4.77 3.10 8.70
CA SER A 20 4.93 4.56 8.88
C SER A 20 3.59 5.24 9.12
N ARG A 21 2.54 4.79 8.45
CA ARG A 21 1.18 5.28 8.66
C ARG A 21 0.69 4.96 10.09
N LEU A 22 0.91 3.75 10.57
CA LEU A 22 0.59 3.38 11.95
C LEU A 22 1.38 4.24 12.96
N MET A 23 2.65 4.49 12.69
CA MET A 23 3.47 5.36 13.52
C MET A 23 2.90 6.78 13.57
N ALA A 24 2.50 7.33 12.45
CA ALA A 24 1.87 8.65 12.38
C ALA A 24 0.55 8.72 13.15
N GLN A 25 -0.14 7.60 13.29
CA GLN A 25 -1.37 7.47 14.08
C GLN A 25 -1.13 7.17 15.56
N GLY A 26 0.13 7.18 16.02
CA GLY A 26 0.48 6.86 17.40
C GLY A 26 0.48 5.36 17.72
N LYS A 27 0.54 4.50 16.70
CA LYS A 27 0.45 3.03 16.81
C LYS A 27 1.77 2.33 16.46
N ALA A 28 2.90 2.99 16.63
CA ALA A 28 4.22 2.41 16.32
C ALA A 28 4.48 1.11 17.12
N ALA A 29 4.10 1.08 18.38
CA ALA A 29 4.25 -0.11 19.23
C ALA A 29 3.52 -1.32 18.67
N GLN A 30 2.30 -1.12 18.14
CA GLN A 30 1.53 -2.18 17.50
C GLN A 30 2.26 -2.74 16.27
N ALA A 31 2.79 -1.87 15.42
CA ALA A 31 3.55 -2.29 14.25
C ALA A 31 4.77 -3.14 14.63
N ILE A 32 5.51 -2.71 15.64
CA ILE A 32 6.69 -3.44 16.14
C ILE A 32 6.30 -4.81 16.71
N LEU A 33 5.26 -4.86 17.54
CA LEU A 33 4.80 -6.11 18.15
C LEU A 33 4.35 -7.14 17.11
N VAL A 34 3.66 -6.69 16.07
CA VAL A 34 3.27 -7.57 14.95
C VAL A 34 4.50 -8.13 14.25
N LYS A 35 5.51 -7.31 13.99
CA LYS A 35 6.76 -7.75 13.34
C LYS A 35 7.54 -8.74 14.19
N GLN A 36 7.47 -8.61 15.49
CA GLN A 36 8.13 -9.51 16.43
C GLN A 36 7.35 -10.82 16.67
N GLY A 37 6.19 -10.96 16.03
CA GLY A 37 5.33 -12.12 16.25
C GLY A 37 4.62 -12.15 17.62
N LYS A 38 4.61 -11.02 18.34
CA LYS A 38 4.01 -10.90 19.67
C LYS A 38 2.55 -10.44 19.64
N MET A 39 2.07 -9.99 18.49
CA MET A 39 0.71 -9.56 18.27
C MET A 39 0.27 -10.03 16.88
N GLN A 40 -0.97 -10.49 16.76
CA GLN A 40 -1.56 -10.84 15.48
C GLN A 40 -1.96 -9.55 14.73
N PRO A 41 -1.66 -9.46 13.41
CA PRO A 41 -2.21 -8.36 12.62
C PRO A 41 -3.73 -8.48 12.55
N PRO A 42 -4.46 -7.34 12.44
CA PRO A 42 -5.91 -7.40 12.29
C PRO A 42 -6.28 -8.11 10.98
N ASP A 43 -7.29 -8.96 11.05
CA ASP A 43 -7.86 -9.60 9.86
C ASP A 43 -8.84 -8.62 9.20
N LEU A 44 -8.46 -8.13 8.02
CA LEU A 44 -9.24 -7.18 7.25
C LEU A 44 -10.01 -7.82 6.10
N SER A 45 -9.99 -9.16 5.97
CA SER A 45 -10.59 -9.88 4.84
C SER A 45 -12.09 -9.69 4.72
N GLU A 46 -12.79 -9.47 5.85
CA GLU A 46 -14.25 -9.26 5.89
C GLU A 46 -14.63 -7.77 5.94
N VAL A 47 -13.68 -6.86 5.92
CA VAL A 47 -13.96 -5.42 5.97
C VAL A 47 -14.42 -4.94 4.59
N GLU A 48 -15.67 -4.48 4.49
CA GLU A 48 -16.28 -4.03 3.23
C GLU A 48 -15.46 -2.94 2.53
N ALA A 49 -15.00 -1.95 3.28
CA ALA A 49 -14.20 -0.86 2.72
C ALA A 49 -12.90 -1.35 2.08
N VAL A 50 -12.24 -2.34 2.69
CA VAL A 50 -11.02 -2.95 2.15
C VAL A 50 -11.33 -3.75 0.90
N GLN A 51 -12.39 -4.56 0.91
CA GLN A 51 -12.83 -5.34 -0.25
C GLN A 51 -13.18 -4.42 -1.43
N MET A 52 -13.92 -3.34 -1.16
CA MET A 52 -14.30 -2.37 -2.18
C MET A 52 -13.07 -1.66 -2.76
N GLY A 53 -12.11 -1.28 -1.92
CA GLY A 53 -10.85 -0.68 -2.36
C GLY A 53 -10.10 -1.58 -3.35
N LEU A 54 -10.01 -2.87 -3.06
CA LEU A 54 -9.35 -3.85 -3.94
C LEU A 54 -10.10 -4.01 -5.26
N LYS A 55 -11.43 -4.07 -5.23
CA LYS A 55 -12.26 -4.21 -6.44
C LYS A 55 -12.21 -2.98 -7.32
N MET A 56 -12.16 -1.79 -6.72
CA MET A 56 -12.13 -0.53 -7.44
C MET A 56 -10.75 -0.18 -8.01
N GLN A 57 -9.69 -0.77 -7.48
CA GLN A 57 -8.32 -0.45 -7.88
C GLN A 57 -8.08 -0.52 -9.40
N PRO A 58 -8.47 -1.60 -10.12
CA PRO A 58 -8.30 -1.65 -11.57
C PRO A 58 -9.12 -0.60 -12.32
N ILE A 59 -10.31 -0.27 -11.81
CA ILE A 59 -11.19 0.75 -12.40
C ILE A 59 -10.57 2.13 -12.26
N ILE A 60 -10.07 2.46 -11.07
CA ILE A 60 -9.37 3.72 -10.79
C ILE A 60 -8.12 3.85 -11.66
N ALA A 61 -7.38 2.75 -11.84
CA ALA A 61 -6.21 2.73 -12.71
C ALA A 61 -6.56 3.06 -14.16
N ARG A 62 -7.68 2.53 -14.67
CA ARG A 62 -8.15 2.86 -16.04
C ARG A 62 -8.56 4.32 -16.17
N MET A 63 -9.23 4.85 -15.17
CA MET A 63 -9.58 6.29 -15.14
C MET A 63 -8.32 7.15 -15.15
N ALA A 64 -7.29 6.75 -14.41
CA ALA A 64 -6.00 7.43 -14.41
C ALA A 64 -5.30 7.34 -15.77
N GLU A 65 -5.34 6.19 -16.43
CA GLU A 65 -4.80 6.05 -17.80
C GLU A 65 -5.46 7.04 -18.77
N ASP A 66 -6.79 7.15 -18.72
CA ASP A 66 -7.52 8.06 -19.58
C ASP A 66 -7.17 9.53 -19.30
N GLU A 67 -7.08 9.90 -18.03
CA GLU A 67 -6.78 11.27 -17.60
C GLU A 67 -5.34 11.68 -17.91
N LEU A 68 -4.40 10.77 -17.68
CA LEU A 68 -2.97 11.05 -17.85
C LEU A 68 -2.47 10.80 -19.28
N GLY A 69 -3.24 10.10 -20.09
CA GLY A 69 -2.83 9.72 -21.44
C GLY A 69 -1.66 8.75 -21.48
N VAL A 70 -1.50 7.93 -20.45
CA VAL A 70 -0.44 6.93 -20.35
C VAL A 70 -1.01 5.57 -19.99
N ARG A 71 -0.29 4.51 -20.33
CA ARG A 71 -0.64 3.15 -19.91
C ARG A 71 0.03 2.83 -18.59
N LEU A 72 -0.70 2.14 -17.72
CA LEU A 72 -0.24 1.70 -16.41
C LEU A 72 -0.12 0.17 -16.39
N LYS A 73 0.91 -0.32 -15.71
CA LYS A 73 1.06 -1.75 -15.44
C LYS A 73 1.20 -1.98 -13.95
N GLU A 74 0.71 -3.13 -13.49
CA GLU A 74 0.89 -3.56 -12.10
C GLU A 74 2.38 -3.71 -11.78
N LEU A 75 2.77 -3.30 -10.57
CA LEU A 75 4.12 -3.55 -10.08
C LEU A 75 4.19 -4.94 -9.45
N ASP A 76 5.11 -5.77 -9.96
CA ASP A 76 5.31 -7.15 -9.49
C ASP A 76 6.27 -7.25 -8.31
N ILE A 77 7.04 -6.19 -8.05
CA ILE A 77 8.04 -6.18 -6.98
C ILE A 77 7.90 -4.92 -6.12
N ALA A 78 8.20 -5.08 -4.84
CA ALA A 78 8.22 -3.95 -3.91
C ALA A 78 9.43 -3.06 -4.16
N GLY A 79 9.25 -1.75 -3.96
CA GLY A 79 10.34 -0.79 -3.94
C GLY A 79 11.16 -0.92 -2.67
N THR A 80 12.47 -0.76 -2.80
CA THR A 80 13.41 -0.76 -1.68
C THR A 80 14.18 0.55 -1.69
N HIS A 81 14.33 1.19 -0.52
CA HIS A 81 15.09 2.43 -0.42
C HIS A 81 16.55 2.21 -0.84
N PRO A 82 17.14 3.10 -1.66
CA PRO A 82 18.47 2.88 -2.21
C PRO A 82 19.59 2.74 -1.18
N THR A 83 19.50 3.45 -0.05
CA THR A 83 20.52 3.45 0.98
C THR A 83 20.10 2.80 2.29
N GLU A 84 18.79 2.63 2.50
CA GLU A 84 18.21 2.06 3.71
C GLU A 84 17.36 0.84 3.35
N PRO A 85 17.97 -0.34 3.16
CA PRO A 85 17.25 -1.52 2.63
C PRO A 85 16.12 -2.04 3.52
N TRP A 86 16.08 -1.62 4.78
CA TRP A 86 15.01 -1.92 5.72
C TRP A 86 13.74 -1.09 5.49
N LEU A 87 13.82 -0.05 4.64
CA LEU A 87 12.68 0.76 4.21
C LEU A 87 12.18 0.25 2.86
N ARG A 88 10.95 -0.21 2.83
CA ARG A 88 10.32 -0.73 1.62
C ARG A 88 8.90 -0.20 1.46
N ALA A 89 8.40 -0.23 0.23
CA ALA A 89 7.05 0.20 -0.08
C ALA A 89 6.48 -0.62 -1.24
N HIS A 90 5.17 -0.83 -1.19
CA HIS A 90 4.40 -1.35 -2.31
C HIS A 90 3.75 -0.18 -3.04
N PHE A 91 3.73 -0.26 -4.36
CA PHE A 91 3.02 0.68 -5.23
C PHE A 91 2.04 -0.09 -6.08
N ASP A 92 0.89 0.50 -6.38
CA ASP A 92 -0.15 -0.19 -7.13
C ASP A 92 0.22 -0.35 -8.59
N TYR A 93 0.63 0.73 -9.23
CA TYR A 93 0.94 0.75 -10.65
C TYR A 93 2.16 1.61 -10.96
N VAL A 94 2.74 1.33 -12.11
CA VAL A 94 3.77 2.18 -12.71
C VAL A 94 3.40 2.44 -14.17
N SER A 95 3.72 3.61 -14.68
CA SER A 95 3.54 3.89 -16.10
C SER A 95 4.45 3.00 -16.96
N GLU A 96 4.00 2.70 -18.18
CA GLU A 96 4.72 1.81 -19.10
C GLU A 96 6.14 2.31 -19.40
N ASP A 97 6.34 3.63 -19.40
CA ASP A 97 7.66 4.28 -19.57
C ASP A 97 8.47 4.39 -18.27
N ASN A 98 7.97 3.86 -17.16
CA ASN A 98 8.58 3.88 -15.83
C ASN A 98 8.82 5.29 -15.23
N LYS A 99 8.08 6.29 -15.69
CA LYS A 99 8.23 7.67 -15.19
C LYS A 99 7.35 8.01 -14.01
N PHE A 100 6.21 7.31 -13.85
CA PHE A 100 5.21 7.62 -12.84
C PHE A 100 4.88 6.38 -12.01
N LEU A 101 4.85 6.56 -10.70
CA LEU A 101 4.23 5.61 -9.78
C LEU A 101 2.81 6.10 -9.49
N VAL A 102 1.86 5.17 -9.48
CA VAL A 102 0.45 5.49 -9.26
C VAL A 102 -0.07 4.67 -8.08
N GLU A 103 -0.63 5.37 -7.13
CA GLU A 103 -1.30 4.80 -5.97
C GLU A 103 -2.79 5.06 -6.10
N CYS A 104 -3.60 3.99 -6.06
CA CYS A 104 -5.05 4.08 -6.19
C CYS A 104 -5.69 4.09 -4.81
N LYS A 105 -6.53 5.10 -4.55
CA LYS A 105 -7.24 5.25 -3.29
C LYS A 105 -8.73 5.43 -3.55
N ASN A 106 -9.54 4.78 -2.72
CA ASN A 106 -10.99 4.94 -2.71
C ASN A 106 -11.42 5.27 -1.29
N TYR A 107 -11.61 6.55 -1.02
CA TYR A 107 -12.02 7.06 0.29
C TYR A 107 -13.42 7.66 0.23
N ASN A 108 -14.17 7.53 1.31
CA ASN A 108 -15.40 8.29 1.46
C ASN A 108 -15.10 9.77 1.79
N GLU A 109 -16.09 10.62 1.66
CA GLU A 109 -15.95 12.07 1.89
C GLU A 109 -15.42 12.39 3.29
N ARG A 110 -15.90 11.69 4.31
CA ARG A 110 -15.43 11.87 5.69
C ARG A 110 -13.94 11.61 5.81
N CYS A 111 -13.46 10.50 5.25
CA CYS A 111 -12.03 10.16 5.31
C CYS A 111 -11.16 11.19 4.60
N ILE A 112 -11.63 11.76 3.50
CA ILE A 112 -10.91 12.81 2.77
C ILE A 112 -10.80 14.07 3.63
N ASN A 113 -11.90 14.47 4.27
CA ASN A 113 -11.94 15.69 5.09
C ASN A 113 -11.10 15.58 6.37
N GLU A 114 -10.96 14.39 6.93
CA GLU A 114 -10.17 14.16 8.15
C GLU A 114 -8.67 14.01 7.88
N ARG A 115 -8.26 13.90 6.63
CA ARG A 115 -6.85 13.72 6.26
C ARG A 115 -6.25 15.00 5.74
N LEU A 116 -5.12 15.35 6.34
CA LEU A 116 -4.23 16.38 5.80
C LEU A 116 -3.26 15.69 4.85
N TRP A 117 -3.36 16.05 3.63
CA TRP A 117 -2.50 15.53 2.57
C TRP A 117 -1.19 16.28 2.48
#